data_2feb2e895464e99294c2f1cbf15191f4
#
_entry.id   2feb2e895464e99294c2f1cbf15191f4
#
_cell.length_a   1.000
_cell.length_b   1.000
_cell.length_c   1.000
_cell.angle_alpha   90.00
_cell.angle_beta   90.00
_cell.angle_gamma   90.00
#
_symmetry.space_group_name_H-M   'P 1'
#
loop_
_entity.id
_entity.type
_entity.pdbx_description
1 polymer ?
#
loop_
_entity_poly.entity_id
_entity_poly.type
_entity_poly.pdbx_seq_one_letter_code
_entity_poly.pdbx_strand_id
1 'polypeptide(L)'
;MRYQFESEQGDFSLRPKIFTDAIKVIIWTNIIIFLLKIISQEPSTPFFNPVVDLFGLSSNNVWPRVWQPFTYLFIHKDLLHVFFNMFVLWMFGSELESIWGRKSFLQYYFLTGIGSGLVWLLLNFSNANYVLAGASGAVYGVLLAFGMMFPNRTVYLYFLLPIKVKYLVMILVATEFFLSMNSTSDISHITHLSAVLIGYIYLRSYWRWKDIKFSIRKYFTEINFTIKNKNEIKRVKLQQEIDHILDKINKVGYDALSKEEKSTLYASSQKLYQNRQKD
;
A
#
# COMPACT_ATOMS: atom_id res chain seq x y z
N MET A 1 -25.05 -12.39 -13.32
CA MET A 1 -23.77 -12.61 -14.01
C MET A 1 -22.73 -12.97 -12.95
N ARG A 2 -22.30 -14.24 -12.92
CA ARG A 2 -21.21 -14.72 -12.06
C ARG A 2 -19.91 -14.29 -12.72
N TYR A 3 -19.19 -13.35 -12.14
CA TYR A 3 -17.79 -13.14 -12.50
C TYR A 3 -16.98 -14.29 -11.91
N GLN A 4 -16.63 -15.26 -12.77
CA GLN A 4 -15.57 -16.20 -12.47
C GLN A 4 -14.26 -15.43 -12.53
N PHE A 5 -13.58 -15.31 -11.39
CA PHE A 5 -12.17 -14.91 -11.38
C PHE A 5 -11.39 -16.10 -11.92
N GLU A 6 -11.00 -16.07 -13.19
CA GLU A 6 -9.97 -16.94 -13.71
C GLU A 6 -8.69 -16.63 -12.93
N SER A 7 -8.32 -17.54 -12.06
CA SER A 7 -6.99 -17.57 -11.47
C SER A 7 -6.02 -17.94 -12.58
N GLU A 8 -5.33 -16.95 -13.13
CA GLU A 8 -4.07 -17.25 -13.81
C GLU A 8 -3.20 -18.02 -12.81
N GLN A 9 -2.88 -19.26 -13.16
CA GLN A 9 -1.94 -20.13 -12.43
C GLN A 9 -0.53 -19.57 -12.57
N GLY A 10 -0.28 -18.42 -11.92
CA GLY A 10 1.05 -17.89 -11.67
C GLY A 10 1.42 -18.22 -10.24
N ASP A 11 2.57 -18.79 -10.06
CA ASP A 11 3.31 -19.16 -8.86
C ASP A 11 2.76 -18.48 -7.57
N PHE A 12 1.92 -19.21 -6.82
CA PHE A 12 1.20 -18.71 -5.66
C PHE A 12 2.17 -18.64 -4.47
N SER A 13 3.09 -17.70 -4.52
CA SER A 13 3.97 -17.37 -3.39
C SER A 13 3.12 -16.83 -2.25
N LEU A 14 2.90 -17.65 -1.22
CA LEU A 14 2.15 -17.35 0.02
C LEU A 14 2.78 -16.25 0.89
N ARG A 15 3.82 -15.59 0.42
CA ARG A 15 4.38 -14.39 1.07
C ARG A 15 3.68 -13.17 0.48
N PRO A 16 3.09 -12.28 1.31
CA PRO A 16 2.64 -10.99 0.82
C PRO A 16 3.82 -10.35 0.08
N LYS A 17 3.66 -10.11 -1.23
CA LYS A 17 4.70 -9.43 -2.00
C LYS A 17 4.84 -8.03 -1.38
N ILE A 18 5.99 -7.78 -0.77
CA ILE A 18 6.31 -6.46 -0.18
C ILE A 18 6.22 -5.37 -1.26
N PHE A 19 6.48 -5.75 -2.53
CA PHE A 19 6.35 -4.93 -3.72
C PHE A 19 5.53 -5.67 -4.77
N THR A 20 4.32 -5.21 -5.02
CA THR A 20 3.43 -5.73 -6.07
C THR A 20 3.73 -5.09 -7.42
N ASP A 21 3.27 -5.69 -8.51
CA ASP A 21 3.72 -5.31 -9.86
C ASP A 21 3.20 -3.94 -10.31
N ALA A 22 1.93 -3.60 -10.00
CA ALA A 22 1.42 -2.26 -10.33
C ALA A 22 2.14 -1.18 -9.53
N ILE A 23 2.35 -1.42 -8.23
CA ILE A 23 3.07 -0.49 -7.36
C ILE A 23 4.49 -0.24 -7.86
N LYS A 24 5.22 -1.30 -8.26
CA LYS A 24 6.56 -1.15 -8.84
C LYS A 24 6.53 -0.25 -10.08
N VAL A 25 5.62 -0.52 -11.01
CA VAL A 25 5.51 0.25 -12.25
C VAL A 25 5.20 1.71 -11.94
N ILE A 26 4.23 1.99 -11.06
CA ILE A 26 3.87 3.37 -10.70
C ILE A 26 5.06 4.08 -10.06
N ILE A 27 5.73 3.46 -9.09
CA ILE A 27 6.86 4.07 -8.38
C ILE A 27 8.01 4.37 -9.35
N TRP A 28 8.42 3.40 -10.16
CA TRP A 28 9.51 3.60 -11.10
C TRP A 28 9.19 4.66 -12.16
N THR A 29 7.95 4.67 -12.67
CA THR A 29 7.50 5.71 -13.60
C THR A 29 7.60 7.11 -12.98
N ASN A 30 7.15 7.26 -11.73
CA ASN A 30 7.24 8.54 -11.02
C ASN A 30 8.69 8.98 -10.78
N ILE A 31 9.57 8.05 -10.36
CA ILE A 31 10.99 8.35 -10.16
C ILE A 31 11.65 8.78 -11.47
N ILE A 32 11.42 8.05 -12.57
CA ILE A 32 12.00 8.37 -13.88
C ILE A 32 11.53 9.74 -14.35
N ILE A 33 10.23 10.04 -14.27
CA ILE A 33 9.68 11.33 -14.69
C ILE A 33 10.20 12.46 -13.80
N PHE A 34 10.36 12.23 -12.48
CA PHE A 34 10.93 13.20 -11.57
C PHE A 34 12.40 13.52 -11.91
N LEU A 35 13.20 12.51 -12.26
CA LEU A 35 14.58 12.71 -12.72
C LEU A 35 14.62 13.47 -14.06
N LEU A 36 13.75 13.13 -15.00
CA LEU A 36 13.63 13.87 -16.26
C LEU A 36 13.25 15.33 -16.03
N LYS A 37 12.35 15.60 -15.08
CA LYS A 37 12.01 16.98 -14.68
C LYS A 37 13.23 17.73 -14.13
N ILE A 38 14.05 17.12 -13.28
CA ILE A 38 15.26 17.74 -12.75
C ILE A 38 16.25 18.05 -13.87
N ILE A 39 16.50 17.09 -14.76
CA ILE A 39 17.46 17.24 -15.87
C ILE A 39 17.01 18.30 -16.88
N SER A 40 15.69 18.41 -17.09
CA SER A 40 15.12 19.39 -18.04
C SER A 40 14.98 20.82 -17.49
N GLN A 41 15.32 21.03 -16.20
CA GLN A 41 15.25 22.37 -15.62
C GLN A 41 16.42 23.22 -16.09
N GLU A 42 16.12 24.29 -16.80
CA GLU A 42 17.14 25.25 -17.24
C GLU A 42 17.41 26.28 -16.13
N PRO A 43 18.71 26.53 -15.81
CA PRO A 43 19.07 27.56 -14.81
C PRO A 43 18.61 28.97 -15.16
N SER A 44 18.51 29.28 -16.45
CA SER A 44 18.08 30.59 -16.97
C SER A 44 16.58 30.84 -16.83
N THR A 45 15.77 29.77 -16.63
CA THR A 45 14.32 29.85 -16.52
C THR A 45 13.80 29.12 -15.28
N PRO A 46 14.14 29.57 -14.06
CA PRO A 46 13.86 28.85 -12.83
C PRO A 46 12.37 28.60 -12.57
N PHE A 47 11.49 29.43 -13.16
CA PHE A 47 10.04 29.33 -13.00
C PHE A 47 9.35 28.50 -14.11
N PHE A 48 10.09 28.08 -15.14
CA PHE A 48 9.58 27.27 -16.24
C PHE A 48 10.27 25.91 -16.29
N ASN A 49 9.48 24.86 -16.37
CA ASN A 49 9.98 23.51 -16.61
C ASN A 49 9.17 22.86 -17.72
N PRO A 50 9.81 22.43 -18.83
CA PRO A 50 9.11 21.89 -19.99
C PRO A 50 8.33 20.59 -19.69
N VAL A 51 8.81 19.77 -18.74
CA VAL A 51 8.10 18.55 -18.32
C VAL A 51 6.81 18.92 -17.57
N VAL A 52 6.89 19.91 -16.70
CA VAL A 52 5.70 20.39 -15.94
C VAL A 52 4.70 21.06 -16.88
N ASP A 53 5.15 21.88 -17.80
CA ASP A 53 4.27 22.54 -18.78
C ASP A 53 3.56 21.53 -19.70
N LEU A 54 4.28 20.49 -20.16
CA LEU A 54 3.72 19.51 -21.10
C LEU A 54 2.78 18.51 -20.41
N PHE A 55 3.10 18.07 -19.20
CA PHE A 55 2.46 16.93 -18.53
C PHE A 55 1.66 17.28 -17.27
N GLY A 56 1.91 18.44 -16.63
CA GLY A 56 1.11 18.95 -15.53
C GLY A 56 -0.28 19.38 -15.99
N LEU A 57 -1.29 19.29 -15.14
CA LEU A 57 -2.66 19.66 -15.49
C LEU A 57 -2.86 21.18 -15.32
N SER A 58 -3.10 21.87 -16.41
CA SER A 58 -3.36 23.31 -16.47
C SER A 58 -4.65 23.60 -17.21
N SER A 59 -5.49 24.49 -16.67
CA SER A 59 -6.73 24.89 -17.32
C SER A 59 -6.50 25.58 -18.66
N ASN A 60 -5.38 26.30 -18.83
CA ASN A 60 -5.03 26.97 -20.08
C ASN A 60 -4.53 26.01 -21.17
N ASN A 61 -3.85 24.95 -20.77
CA ASN A 61 -3.11 24.09 -21.69
C ASN A 61 -3.76 22.72 -21.89
N VAL A 62 -4.84 22.41 -21.15
CA VAL A 62 -5.54 21.12 -21.28
C VAL A 62 -6.09 20.89 -22.67
N TRP A 63 -6.40 21.95 -23.39
CA TRP A 63 -6.73 21.89 -24.79
C TRP A 63 -5.62 22.56 -25.64
N PRO A 64 -4.96 21.85 -26.55
CA PRO A 64 -5.24 20.48 -27.07
C PRO A 64 -4.56 19.36 -26.27
N ARG A 65 -3.93 19.61 -25.13
CA ARG A 65 -3.15 18.62 -24.35
C ARG A 65 -4.05 17.72 -23.49
N VAL A 66 -4.95 17.01 -24.13
CA VAL A 66 -5.99 16.15 -23.50
C VAL A 66 -5.43 15.00 -22.64
N TRP A 67 -4.12 14.74 -22.68
CA TRP A 67 -3.45 13.77 -21.82
C TRP A 67 -3.17 14.29 -20.40
N GLN A 68 -3.19 15.60 -20.17
CA GLN A 68 -2.85 16.21 -18.88
C GLN A 68 -3.67 15.69 -17.68
N PRO A 69 -4.98 15.40 -17.78
CA PRO A 69 -5.74 14.80 -16.68
C PRO A 69 -5.24 13.42 -16.23
N PHE A 70 -4.45 12.74 -17.02
CA PHE A 70 -3.78 11.49 -16.68
C PHE A 70 -2.33 11.70 -16.27
N THR A 71 -1.58 12.52 -17.02
CA THR A 71 -0.13 12.63 -16.88
C THR A 71 0.31 13.43 -15.64
N TYR A 72 -0.52 14.35 -15.16
CA TYR A 72 -0.23 15.15 -13.99
C TYR A 72 0.05 14.31 -12.74
N LEU A 73 -0.51 13.08 -12.67
CA LEU A 73 -0.30 12.13 -11.58
C LEU A 73 1.17 11.69 -11.43
N PHE A 74 1.97 11.86 -12.46
CA PHE A 74 3.37 11.47 -12.49
C PHE A 74 4.33 12.64 -12.29
N ILE A 75 3.82 13.87 -12.22
CA ILE A 75 4.63 15.08 -12.02
C ILE A 75 4.66 15.42 -10.54
N HIS A 76 5.84 15.65 -9.99
CA HIS A 76 5.98 16.03 -8.58
C HIS A 76 6.79 17.32 -8.41
N LYS A 77 6.37 18.16 -7.45
CA LYS A 77 6.95 19.47 -7.22
C LYS A 77 8.41 19.37 -6.75
N ASP A 78 8.65 18.53 -5.75
CA ASP A 78 9.93 18.37 -5.08
C ASP A 78 10.17 16.93 -4.62
N LEU A 79 11.35 16.66 -4.07
CA LEU A 79 11.78 15.33 -3.65
C LEU A 79 10.92 14.77 -2.50
N LEU A 80 10.55 15.60 -1.53
CA LEU A 80 9.72 15.15 -0.42
C LEU A 80 8.31 14.80 -0.89
N HIS A 81 7.78 15.56 -1.84
CA HIS A 81 6.48 15.31 -2.42
C HIS A 81 6.42 13.95 -3.15
N VAL A 82 7.40 13.62 -4.01
CA VAL A 82 7.44 12.30 -4.65
C VAL A 82 7.70 11.19 -3.63
N PHE A 83 8.62 11.43 -2.68
CA PHE A 83 8.96 10.44 -1.66
C PHE A 83 7.73 10.04 -0.83
N PHE A 84 7.00 11.00 -0.24
CA PHE A 84 5.84 10.68 0.58
C PHE A 84 4.70 10.04 -0.21
N ASN A 85 4.44 10.49 -1.44
CA ASN A 85 3.44 9.83 -2.28
C ASN A 85 3.80 8.37 -2.56
N MET A 86 5.03 8.10 -2.95
CA MET A 86 5.49 6.75 -3.27
C MET A 86 5.59 5.87 -2.02
N PHE A 87 6.00 6.42 -0.89
CA PHE A 87 6.05 5.71 0.38
C PHE A 87 4.66 5.26 0.85
N VAL A 88 3.69 6.18 0.86
CA VAL A 88 2.30 5.87 1.24
C VAL A 88 1.67 4.89 0.25
N LEU A 89 1.91 5.09 -1.04
CA LEU A 89 1.43 4.18 -2.09
C LEU A 89 2.02 2.77 -1.93
N TRP A 90 3.31 2.67 -1.64
CA TRP A 90 3.96 1.39 -1.37
C TRP A 90 3.37 0.71 -0.13
N MET A 91 3.26 1.43 0.98
CA MET A 91 2.84 0.89 2.27
C MET A 91 1.40 0.38 2.25
N PHE A 92 0.46 1.15 1.70
CA PHE A 92 -0.96 0.83 1.68
C PHE A 92 -1.43 0.22 0.35
N GLY A 93 -0.87 0.69 -0.75
CA GLY A 93 -1.26 0.26 -2.10
C GLY A 93 -0.84 -1.17 -2.39
N SER A 94 0.35 -1.63 -1.93
CA SER A 94 0.80 -3.01 -2.15
C SER A 94 -0.14 -4.04 -1.54
N GLU A 95 -0.69 -3.76 -0.37
CA GLU A 95 -1.65 -4.65 0.27
C GLU A 95 -3.00 -4.65 -0.46
N LEU A 96 -3.49 -3.47 -0.85
CA LEU A 96 -4.71 -3.38 -1.65
C LEU A 96 -4.57 -4.09 -3.00
N GLU A 97 -3.45 -3.92 -3.70
CA GLU A 97 -3.19 -4.64 -4.95
C GLU A 97 -3.15 -6.16 -4.73
N SER A 98 -2.53 -6.62 -3.64
CA SER A 98 -2.48 -8.05 -3.30
C SER A 98 -3.87 -8.66 -3.07
N ILE A 99 -4.82 -7.88 -2.55
CA ILE A 99 -6.19 -8.34 -2.26
C ILE A 99 -7.10 -8.20 -3.48
N TRP A 100 -7.03 -7.06 -4.17
CA TRP A 100 -7.94 -6.75 -5.28
C TRP A 100 -7.47 -7.28 -6.63
N GLY A 101 -6.19 -7.60 -6.73
CA GLY A 101 -5.50 -7.86 -7.97
C GLY A 101 -5.14 -6.56 -8.72
N ARG A 102 -4.14 -6.69 -9.59
CA ARG A 102 -3.54 -5.57 -10.34
C ARG A 102 -4.58 -4.72 -11.08
N LYS A 103 -5.49 -5.36 -11.83
CA LYS A 103 -6.48 -4.67 -12.66
C LYS A 103 -7.40 -3.77 -11.85
N SER A 104 -7.99 -4.31 -10.78
CA SER A 104 -8.94 -3.56 -9.94
C SER A 104 -8.26 -2.45 -9.15
N PHE A 105 -7.02 -2.70 -8.68
CA PHE A 105 -6.22 -1.68 -8.03
C PHE A 105 -5.92 -0.50 -8.96
N LEU A 106 -5.43 -0.77 -10.18
CA LEU A 106 -5.14 0.27 -11.17
C LEU A 106 -6.40 1.05 -11.58
N GLN A 107 -7.53 0.36 -11.77
CA GLN A 107 -8.81 1.02 -12.07
C GLN A 107 -9.19 2.01 -10.96
N TYR A 108 -9.09 1.61 -9.71
CA TYR A 108 -9.39 2.47 -8.58
C TYR A 108 -8.41 3.64 -8.45
N TYR A 109 -7.11 3.37 -8.56
CA TYR A 109 -6.04 4.36 -8.49
C TYR A 109 -6.23 5.46 -9.54
N PHE A 110 -6.40 5.07 -10.80
CA PHE A 110 -6.59 6.03 -11.87
C PHE A 110 -7.96 6.72 -11.85
N LEU A 111 -9.01 6.03 -11.42
CA LEU A 111 -10.32 6.66 -11.27
C LEU A 111 -10.28 7.79 -10.23
N THR A 112 -9.71 7.54 -9.06
CA THR A 112 -9.61 8.55 -8.01
C THR A 112 -8.65 9.68 -8.39
N GLY A 113 -7.52 9.35 -9.02
CA GLY A 113 -6.56 10.33 -9.49
C GLY A 113 -7.11 11.20 -10.62
N ILE A 114 -7.51 10.61 -11.72
CA ILE A 114 -8.05 11.36 -12.87
C ILE A 114 -9.33 12.13 -12.48
N GLY A 115 -10.22 11.46 -11.74
CA GLY A 115 -11.46 12.09 -11.28
C GLY A 115 -11.21 13.34 -10.43
N SER A 116 -10.25 13.29 -9.51
CA SER A 116 -9.90 14.46 -8.70
C SER A 116 -9.25 15.56 -9.52
N GLY A 117 -8.41 15.22 -10.50
CA GLY A 117 -7.87 16.19 -11.44
C GLY A 117 -8.93 16.88 -12.28
N LEU A 118 -9.96 16.13 -12.73
CA LEU A 118 -11.08 16.72 -13.46
C LEU A 118 -11.94 17.64 -12.59
N VAL A 119 -12.18 17.27 -11.32
CA VAL A 119 -12.86 18.19 -10.38
C VAL A 119 -12.05 19.46 -10.18
N TRP A 120 -10.73 19.33 -9.99
CA TRP A 120 -9.85 20.47 -9.91
C TRP A 120 -9.94 21.36 -11.17
N LEU A 121 -9.88 20.76 -12.34
CA LEU A 121 -9.97 21.47 -13.63
C LEU A 121 -11.29 22.28 -13.73
N LEU A 122 -12.41 21.68 -13.38
CA LEU A 122 -13.73 22.32 -13.39
C LEU A 122 -13.78 23.55 -12.47
N LEU A 123 -13.20 23.44 -11.27
CA LEU A 123 -13.21 24.52 -10.28
C LEU A 123 -12.20 25.64 -10.61
N ASN A 124 -11.19 25.34 -11.41
CA ASN A 124 -10.11 26.28 -11.75
C ASN A 124 -10.07 26.68 -13.21
N PHE A 125 -11.14 26.46 -13.94
CA PHE A 125 -11.21 26.75 -15.37
C PHE A 125 -10.93 28.22 -15.70
N SER A 126 -11.27 29.14 -14.79
CA SER A 126 -11.03 30.58 -14.95
C SER A 126 -9.68 31.06 -14.38
N ASN A 127 -8.91 30.19 -13.71
CA ASN A 127 -7.65 30.54 -13.07
C ASN A 127 -6.44 29.98 -13.82
N ALA A 128 -5.98 30.77 -14.76
CA ALA A 128 -4.95 30.41 -15.73
C ALA A 128 -3.55 30.10 -15.15
N ASN A 129 -3.29 30.51 -13.91
CA ASN A 129 -1.91 30.57 -13.38
C ASN A 129 -1.49 29.32 -12.57
N TYR A 130 -2.38 28.36 -12.42
CA TYR A 130 -2.09 27.18 -11.60
C TYR A 130 -1.91 25.93 -12.43
N VAL A 131 -0.93 25.13 -12.03
CA VAL A 131 -0.68 23.80 -12.59
C VAL A 131 -0.81 22.77 -11.48
N LEU A 132 -1.75 21.85 -11.60
CA LEU A 132 -1.86 20.72 -10.72
C LEU A 132 -0.84 19.64 -11.08
N ALA A 133 -0.13 19.14 -10.08
CA ALA A 133 0.89 18.10 -10.23
C ALA A 133 0.95 17.23 -8.97
N GLY A 134 0.98 15.93 -9.12
CA GLY A 134 1.14 14.96 -8.02
C GLY A 134 0.20 13.78 -8.07
N ALA A 135 0.69 12.64 -7.59
CA ALA A 135 -0.10 11.42 -7.40
C ALA A 135 -1.04 11.52 -6.20
N SER A 136 -0.98 12.59 -5.41
CA SER A 136 -1.60 12.69 -4.08
C SER A 136 -3.11 12.45 -4.09
N GLY A 137 -3.84 12.91 -5.11
CA GLY A 137 -5.26 12.60 -5.25
C GLY A 137 -5.51 11.08 -5.25
N ALA A 138 -4.81 10.34 -6.10
CA ALA A 138 -4.92 8.87 -6.13
C ALA A 138 -4.46 8.22 -4.81
N VAL A 139 -3.42 8.77 -4.17
CA VAL A 139 -2.90 8.30 -2.86
C VAL A 139 -3.94 8.50 -1.75
N TYR A 140 -4.65 9.64 -1.71
CA TYR A 140 -5.76 9.84 -0.78
C TYR A 140 -6.92 8.85 -1.02
N GLY A 141 -7.19 8.52 -2.28
CA GLY A 141 -8.10 7.44 -2.62
C GLY A 141 -7.64 6.10 -2.04
N VAL A 142 -6.37 5.74 -2.20
CA VAL A 142 -5.77 4.51 -1.64
C VAL A 142 -5.85 4.49 -0.11
N LEU A 143 -5.54 5.61 0.56
CA LEU A 143 -5.67 5.74 2.02
C LEU A 143 -7.11 5.53 2.49
N LEU A 144 -8.08 6.14 1.81
CA LEU A 144 -9.49 5.91 2.09
C LEU A 144 -9.86 4.44 1.98
N ALA A 145 -9.50 3.80 0.86
CA ALA A 145 -9.80 2.39 0.62
C ALA A 145 -9.23 1.50 1.72
N PHE A 146 -7.98 1.75 2.08
CA PHE A 146 -7.30 1.02 3.15
C PHE A 146 -7.99 1.24 4.52
N GLY A 147 -8.36 2.48 4.82
CA GLY A 147 -9.09 2.84 6.04
C GLY A 147 -10.46 2.19 6.14
N MET A 148 -11.17 2.07 5.02
CA MET A 148 -12.46 1.39 4.94
C MET A 148 -12.33 -0.13 5.08
N MET A 149 -11.28 -0.73 4.55
CA MET A 149 -11.05 -2.18 4.62
C MET A 149 -10.45 -2.63 5.96
N PHE A 150 -9.55 -1.85 6.53
CA PHE A 150 -8.79 -2.19 7.73
C PHE A 150 -8.90 -1.14 8.84
N PRO A 151 -10.12 -0.73 9.25
CA PRO A 151 -10.33 0.43 10.13
C PRO A 151 -9.64 0.30 11.50
N ASN A 152 -9.54 -0.90 12.02
CA ASN A 152 -8.98 -1.17 13.36
C ASN A 152 -7.52 -1.60 13.34
N ARG A 153 -6.90 -1.67 12.16
CA ARG A 153 -5.48 -1.99 12.04
C ARG A 153 -4.64 -0.85 12.62
N THR A 154 -3.62 -1.20 13.39
CA THR A 154 -2.67 -0.24 13.92
C THR A 154 -1.53 -0.03 12.93
N VAL A 155 -1.23 1.22 12.64
CA VAL A 155 -0.04 1.66 11.91
C VAL A 155 0.80 2.55 12.83
N TYR A 156 2.11 2.54 12.63
CA TYR A 156 3.02 3.33 13.46
C TYR A 156 3.40 4.60 12.72
N LEU A 157 2.83 5.74 13.16
CA LEU A 157 3.17 7.03 12.62
C LEU A 157 4.61 7.39 13.06
N TYR A 158 5.46 7.76 12.09
CA TYR A 158 6.90 8.00 12.34
C TYR A 158 7.60 6.86 13.09
N PHE A 159 7.12 5.60 12.93
CA PHE A 159 7.62 4.40 13.62
C PHE A 159 7.48 4.40 15.16
N LEU A 160 6.85 5.41 15.75
CA LEU A 160 6.76 5.63 17.19
C LEU A 160 5.32 5.57 17.72
N LEU A 161 4.38 6.25 17.07
CA LEU A 161 3.03 6.42 17.58
C LEU A 161 2.06 5.41 16.96
N PRO A 162 1.54 4.42 17.73
CA PRO A 162 0.54 3.50 17.23
C PRO A 162 -0.81 4.21 17.07
N ILE A 163 -1.32 4.28 15.85
CA ILE A 163 -2.63 4.85 15.53
C ILE A 163 -3.46 3.85 14.73
N LYS A 164 -4.76 3.75 15.02
CA LYS A 164 -5.67 2.97 14.16
C LYS A 164 -5.90 3.69 12.84
N VAL A 165 -5.89 2.93 11.75
CA VAL A 165 -5.99 3.48 10.38
C VAL A 165 -7.21 4.38 10.21
N LYS A 166 -8.37 4.02 10.79
CA LYS A 166 -9.56 4.87 10.74
C LYS A 166 -9.32 6.28 11.27
N TYR A 167 -8.58 6.41 12.38
CA TYR A 167 -8.27 7.73 12.96
C TYR A 167 -7.24 8.48 12.11
N LEU A 168 -6.23 7.78 11.57
CA LEU A 168 -5.28 8.37 10.64
C LEU A 168 -6.01 8.98 9.42
N VAL A 169 -6.87 8.21 8.76
CA VAL A 169 -7.63 8.68 7.60
C VAL A 169 -8.56 9.83 7.97
N MET A 170 -9.27 9.74 9.12
CA MET A 170 -10.15 10.81 9.58
C MET A 170 -9.39 12.12 9.84
N ILE A 171 -8.23 12.04 10.50
CA ILE A 171 -7.38 13.21 10.77
C ILE A 171 -6.91 13.83 9.46
N LEU A 172 -6.41 13.03 8.52
CA LEU A 172 -5.95 13.52 7.23
C LEU A 172 -7.07 14.22 6.46
N VAL A 173 -8.26 13.60 6.35
CA VAL A 173 -9.42 14.19 5.66
C VAL A 173 -9.89 15.47 6.37
N ALA A 174 -9.95 15.49 7.70
CA ALA A 174 -10.32 16.66 8.46
C ALA A 174 -9.29 17.80 8.27
N THR A 175 -8.00 17.49 8.27
CA THR A 175 -6.95 18.48 8.00
C THR A 175 -7.11 19.10 6.62
N GLU A 176 -7.31 18.29 5.58
CA GLU A 176 -7.56 18.78 4.22
C GLU A 176 -8.81 19.67 4.14
N PHE A 177 -9.88 19.28 4.84
CA PHE A 177 -11.10 20.06 4.90
C PHE A 177 -10.88 21.44 5.53
N PHE A 178 -10.24 21.51 6.70
CA PHE A 178 -9.96 22.78 7.37
C PHE A 178 -8.99 23.66 6.59
N LEU A 179 -7.95 23.06 5.99
CA LEU A 179 -7.03 23.80 5.14
C LEU A 179 -7.71 24.36 3.88
N SER A 180 -8.65 23.62 3.29
CA SER A 180 -9.40 24.11 2.14
C SER A 180 -10.28 25.33 2.42
N MET A 181 -10.65 25.55 3.68
CA MET A 181 -11.44 26.73 4.07
C MET A 181 -10.61 27.99 4.26
N ASN A 182 -9.32 27.85 4.60
CA ASN A 182 -8.46 28.97 4.98
C ASN A 182 -7.44 29.37 3.92
N SER A 183 -7.32 28.60 2.85
CA SER A 183 -6.24 28.81 1.89
C SER A 183 -6.62 29.80 0.80
N THR A 184 -5.88 30.88 0.78
CA THR A 184 -5.76 31.75 -0.41
C THR A 184 -4.84 31.14 -1.48
N SER A 185 -4.23 29.98 -1.25
CA SER A 185 -3.09 29.52 -2.01
C SER A 185 -3.07 28.06 -2.49
N ASP A 186 -3.85 27.12 -1.94
CA ASP A 186 -3.63 25.72 -2.30
C ASP A 186 -4.90 24.94 -2.68
N ILE A 187 -5.15 25.00 -3.96
CA ILE A 187 -6.14 24.27 -4.74
C ILE A 187 -6.00 22.72 -4.60
N SER A 188 -4.88 22.23 -4.07
CA SER A 188 -4.62 20.80 -3.87
C SER A 188 -5.53 20.16 -2.82
N HIS A 189 -5.93 20.91 -1.77
CA HIS A 189 -6.81 20.39 -0.71
C HIS A 189 -8.16 19.92 -1.24
N ILE A 190 -8.76 20.69 -2.15
CA ILE A 190 -10.02 20.30 -2.81
C ILE A 190 -9.82 19.05 -3.68
N THR A 191 -8.66 18.92 -4.33
CA THR A 191 -8.33 17.73 -5.12
C THR A 191 -8.27 16.49 -4.23
N HIS A 192 -7.63 16.57 -3.06
CA HIS A 192 -7.57 15.45 -2.12
C HIS A 192 -8.95 15.06 -1.59
N LEU A 193 -9.78 16.03 -1.20
CA LEU A 193 -11.14 15.79 -0.74
C LEU A 193 -12.03 15.19 -1.85
N SER A 194 -11.89 15.67 -3.08
CA SER A 194 -12.64 15.11 -4.22
C SER A 194 -12.22 13.67 -4.53
N ALA A 195 -10.94 13.33 -4.42
CA ALA A 195 -10.46 11.95 -4.57
C ALA A 195 -11.03 11.01 -3.50
N VAL A 196 -11.10 11.48 -2.23
CA VAL A 196 -11.75 10.75 -1.14
C VAL A 196 -13.23 10.51 -1.45
N LEU A 197 -13.95 11.53 -1.90
CA LEU A 197 -15.38 11.42 -2.23
C LEU A 197 -15.61 10.45 -3.41
N ILE A 198 -14.84 10.60 -4.48
CA ILE A 198 -14.91 9.70 -5.66
C ILE A 198 -14.61 8.26 -5.25
N GLY A 199 -13.53 8.08 -4.46
CA GLY A 199 -13.16 6.76 -3.94
C GLY A 199 -14.25 6.14 -3.07
N TYR A 200 -14.88 6.92 -2.20
CA TYR A 200 -15.99 6.46 -1.36
C TYR A 200 -17.19 6.02 -2.19
N ILE A 201 -17.62 6.85 -3.16
CA ILE A 201 -18.75 6.54 -4.04
C ILE A 201 -18.46 5.27 -4.83
N TYR A 202 -17.25 5.14 -5.39
CA TYR A 202 -16.85 3.94 -6.13
C TYR A 202 -16.90 2.69 -5.26
N LEU A 203 -16.28 2.71 -4.08
CA LEU A 203 -16.26 1.56 -3.18
C LEU A 203 -17.68 1.18 -2.71
N ARG A 204 -18.54 2.15 -2.46
CA ARG A 204 -19.91 1.90 -2.04
C ARG A 204 -20.80 1.38 -3.17
N SER A 205 -20.61 1.87 -4.38
CA SER A 205 -21.51 1.58 -5.51
C SER A 205 -21.11 0.34 -6.31
N TYR A 206 -19.81 0.14 -6.53
CA TYR A 206 -19.28 -0.92 -7.39
C TYR A 206 -18.80 -2.15 -6.64
N TRP A 207 -18.27 -1.98 -5.45
CA TRP A 207 -17.76 -3.09 -4.67
C TRP A 207 -18.83 -3.55 -3.70
N ARG A 208 -19.45 -4.67 -4.02
CA ARG A 208 -20.34 -5.32 -3.08
C ARG A 208 -19.54 -5.68 -1.84
N TRP A 209 -19.85 -5.07 -0.71
CA TRP A 209 -19.20 -5.33 0.57
C TRP A 209 -19.03 -6.82 0.90
N LYS A 210 -19.91 -7.68 0.36
CA LYS A 210 -19.80 -9.14 0.47
C LYS A 210 -18.54 -9.69 -0.20
N ASP A 211 -18.19 -9.18 -1.38
CA ASP A 211 -17.04 -9.67 -2.15
C ASP A 211 -15.73 -9.20 -1.51
N ILE A 212 -15.70 -7.98 -0.98
CA ILE A 212 -14.55 -7.46 -0.23
C ILE A 212 -14.36 -8.26 1.07
N LYS A 213 -15.40 -8.46 1.87
CA LYS A 213 -15.33 -9.26 3.10
C LYS A 213 -14.88 -10.70 2.82
N PHE A 214 -15.35 -11.30 1.74
CA PHE A 214 -14.94 -12.64 1.32
C PHE A 214 -13.45 -12.68 0.96
N SER A 215 -12.97 -11.73 0.16
CA SER A 215 -11.56 -11.65 -0.24
C SER A 215 -10.64 -11.41 0.96
N ILE A 216 -11.01 -10.51 1.87
CA ILE A 216 -10.28 -10.27 3.12
C ILE A 216 -10.22 -11.54 3.98
N ARG A 217 -11.37 -12.21 4.17
CA ARG A 217 -11.42 -13.45 4.97
C ARG A 217 -10.55 -14.53 4.37
N LYS A 218 -10.58 -14.71 3.06
CA LYS A 218 -9.75 -15.66 2.33
C LYS A 218 -8.26 -15.35 2.54
N TYR A 219 -7.85 -14.10 2.36
CA TYR A 219 -6.47 -13.65 2.55
C TYR A 219 -5.93 -13.95 3.96
N PHE A 220 -6.69 -13.60 5.02
CA PHE A 220 -6.29 -13.89 6.39
C PHE A 220 -6.30 -15.38 6.72
N THR A 221 -7.23 -16.14 6.14
CA THR A 221 -7.28 -17.59 6.32
C THR A 221 -6.04 -18.25 5.71
N GLU A 222 -5.60 -17.82 4.54
CA GLU A 222 -4.40 -18.33 3.87
C GLU A 222 -3.12 -17.98 4.62
N ILE A 223 -3.00 -16.75 5.15
CA ILE A 223 -1.87 -16.36 5.99
C ILE A 223 -1.81 -17.22 7.26
N ASN A 224 -2.93 -17.37 7.96
CA ASN A 224 -2.99 -18.16 9.19
C ASN A 224 -2.68 -19.63 8.92
N PHE A 225 -3.18 -20.19 7.81
CA PHE A 225 -2.87 -21.54 7.38
C PHE A 225 -1.36 -21.73 7.12
N THR A 226 -0.74 -20.77 6.44
CA THR A 226 0.70 -20.82 6.13
C THR A 226 1.55 -20.74 7.40
N ILE A 227 1.18 -19.85 8.35
CA ILE A 227 1.87 -19.74 9.64
C ILE A 227 1.71 -21.04 10.43
N LYS A 228 0.50 -21.60 10.48
CA LYS A 228 0.21 -22.86 11.18
C LYS A 228 1.01 -24.01 10.59
N ASN A 229 1.00 -24.14 9.28
CA ASN A 229 1.76 -25.19 8.57
C ASN A 229 3.27 -25.08 8.79
N LYS A 230 3.82 -23.86 8.76
CA LYS A 230 5.25 -23.61 9.05
C LYS A 230 5.62 -23.97 10.49
N ASN A 231 4.72 -23.70 11.44
CA ASN A 231 4.92 -24.06 12.83
C ASN A 231 4.83 -25.59 13.03
N GLU A 232 3.90 -26.26 12.35
CA GLU A 232 3.75 -27.71 12.36
C GLU A 232 5.02 -28.41 11.81
N ILE A 233 5.53 -27.96 10.65
CA ILE A 233 6.77 -28.49 10.07
C ILE A 233 7.96 -28.30 11.05
N LYS A 234 8.05 -27.16 11.73
CA LYS A 234 9.07 -26.95 12.74
C LYS A 234 8.92 -27.89 13.95
N ARG A 235 7.67 -28.12 14.38
CA ARG A 235 7.39 -29.05 15.49
C ARG A 235 7.78 -30.49 15.12
N VAL A 236 7.39 -30.94 13.91
CA VAL A 236 7.74 -32.29 13.43
C VAL A 236 9.25 -32.48 13.34
N LYS A 237 9.99 -31.49 12.78
CA LYS A 237 11.45 -31.56 12.72
C LYS A 237 12.09 -31.61 14.11
N LEU A 238 11.61 -30.79 15.03
CA LEU A 238 12.12 -30.78 16.41
C LEU A 238 11.82 -32.11 17.11
N GLN A 239 10.63 -32.68 16.88
CA GLN A 239 10.27 -34.00 17.44
C GLN A 239 11.19 -35.10 16.92
N GLN A 240 11.45 -35.13 15.61
CA GLN A 240 12.37 -36.10 15.01
C GLN A 240 13.80 -35.98 15.57
N GLU A 241 14.27 -34.74 15.81
CA GLU A 241 15.55 -34.49 16.43
C GLU A 241 15.61 -34.99 17.90
N ILE A 242 14.56 -34.75 18.66
CA ILE A 242 14.42 -35.26 20.04
C ILE A 242 14.38 -36.81 20.03
N ASP A 243 13.59 -37.41 19.19
CA ASP A 243 13.48 -38.88 19.09
C ASP A 243 14.83 -39.50 18.77
N HIS A 244 15.60 -38.89 17.84
CA HIS A 244 16.97 -39.34 17.54
C HIS A 244 17.91 -39.23 18.74
N ILE A 245 17.82 -38.12 19.53
CA ILE A 245 18.63 -37.94 20.74
C ILE A 245 18.23 -38.98 21.82
N LEU A 246 16.94 -39.27 21.98
CA LEU A 246 16.46 -40.27 22.95
C LEU A 246 16.92 -41.69 22.54
N ASP A 247 16.88 -42.02 21.26
CA ASP A 247 17.40 -43.29 20.76
C ASP A 247 18.91 -43.43 21.00
N LYS A 248 19.67 -42.36 20.89
CA LYS A 248 21.09 -42.32 21.17
C LYS A 248 21.35 -42.53 22.68
N ILE A 249 20.56 -41.89 23.54
CA ILE A 249 20.64 -42.10 25.00
C ILE A 249 20.39 -43.59 25.34
N ASN A 250 19.41 -44.22 24.74
CA ASN A 250 19.09 -45.63 24.96
C ASN A 250 20.21 -46.58 24.54
N LYS A 251 20.99 -46.21 23.51
CA LYS A 251 22.07 -47.07 22.94
C LYS A 251 23.41 -46.86 23.66
N VAL A 252 23.78 -45.64 23.96
CA VAL A 252 25.17 -45.31 24.41
C VAL A 252 25.22 -44.48 25.68
N GLY A 253 24.09 -44.15 26.28
CA GLY A 253 23.98 -43.40 27.55
C GLY A 253 23.99 -41.88 27.35
N TYR A 254 23.52 -41.16 28.36
CA TYR A 254 23.41 -39.69 28.39
C TYR A 254 24.77 -38.97 28.29
N ASP A 255 25.83 -39.57 28.84
CA ASP A 255 27.15 -38.94 28.85
C ASP A 255 27.81 -38.87 27.46
N ALA A 256 27.39 -39.73 26.58
CA ALA A 256 27.85 -39.76 25.15
C ALA A 256 27.20 -38.70 24.27
N LEU A 257 26.27 -37.87 24.77
CA LEU A 257 25.67 -36.78 24.01
C LEU A 257 26.63 -35.60 23.88
N SER A 258 26.61 -34.95 22.72
CA SER A 258 27.29 -33.68 22.48
C SER A 258 26.68 -32.57 23.35
N LYS A 259 27.41 -31.45 23.52
CA LYS A 259 26.90 -30.26 24.20
C LYS A 259 25.66 -29.66 23.50
N GLU A 260 25.60 -29.75 22.19
CA GLU A 260 24.49 -29.27 21.37
C GLU A 260 23.24 -30.15 21.57
N GLU A 261 23.39 -31.48 21.56
CA GLU A 261 22.29 -32.41 21.80
C GLU A 261 21.71 -32.27 23.22
N LYS A 262 22.55 -32.07 24.22
CA LYS A 262 22.12 -31.79 25.61
C LYS A 262 21.34 -30.48 25.70
N SER A 263 21.80 -29.41 24.98
CA SER A 263 21.13 -28.11 24.89
C SER A 263 19.76 -28.21 24.24
N THR A 264 19.67 -28.93 23.11
CA THR A 264 18.41 -29.14 22.37
C THR A 264 17.38 -29.88 23.24
N LEU A 265 17.79 -30.95 23.93
CA LEU A 265 16.94 -31.71 24.84
C LEU A 265 16.40 -30.85 25.99
N TYR A 266 17.26 -30.06 26.61
CA TYR A 266 16.89 -29.16 27.72
C TYR A 266 15.91 -28.07 27.26
N ALA A 267 16.21 -27.37 26.14
CA ALA A 267 15.36 -26.33 25.60
C ALA A 267 13.96 -26.86 25.19
N SER A 268 13.91 -28.08 24.68
CA SER A 268 12.65 -28.73 24.28
C SER A 268 11.81 -29.15 25.50
N SER A 269 12.44 -29.66 26.53
CA SER A 269 11.74 -30.01 27.78
C SER A 269 11.12 -28.78 28.45
N GLN A 270 11.84 -27.65 28.50
CA GLN A 270 11.29 -26.39 29.04
C GLN A 270 10.07 -25.89 28.23
N LYS A 271 10.10 -25.98 26.88
CA LYS A 271 8.95 -25.61 26.05
C LYS A 271 7.73 -26.48 26.30
N LEU A 272 7.91 -27.78 26.47
CA LEU A 272 6.82 -28.70 26.81
C LEU A 272 6.22 -28.40 28.19
N TYR A 273 7.04 -28.05 29.16
CA TYR A 273 6.57 -27.68 30.50
C TYR A 273 5.77 -26.37 30.50
N GLN A 274 6.25 -25.35 29.77
CA GLN A 274 5.54 -24.06 29.65
C GLN A 274 4.19 -24.19 28.93
N ASN A 275 4.07 -25.09 27.93
CA ASN A 275 2.81 -25.32 27.24
C ASN A 275 1.77 -26.04 28.10
N ARG A 276 2.19 -26.97 28.99
CA ARG A 276 1.29 -27.64 29.96
C ARG A 276 0.73 -26.71 31.03
N GLN A 277 1.33 -25.55 31.26
CA GLN A 277 0.82 -24.55 32.22
C GLN A 277 -0.16 -23.55 31.58
N LYS A 278 -0.33 -23.59 30.25
CA LYS A 278 -1.23 -22.68 29.51
C LYS A 278 -2.54 -23.32 29.08
N ASP A 279 -2.62 -24.66 29.16
CA ASP A 279 -3.83 -25.45 29.00
C ASP A 279 -4.46 -25.75 30.36
#